data_43c592db07a7df1255f5d60304d41040
#
_entry.id   43c592db07a7df1255f5d60304d41040
#
_cell.length_a   1.000
_cell.length_b   1.000
_cell.length_c   1.000
_cell.angle_alpha   90.00
_cell.angle_beta   90.00
_cell.angle_gamma   90.00
#
_symmetry.space_group_name_H-M   'P 1'
#
loop_
_entity.id
_entity.type
_entity.pdbx_description
1 polymer ?
#
loop_
_entity_poly.entity_id
_entity_poly.type
_entity_poly.pdbx_seq_one_letter_code
_entity_poly.pdbx_strand_id
1 'polypeptide(L)'
;AFQQAEEKGQKIPEIVCYEKQEDWGGLWNYSWRTGSDQYGDPVPNSMYRYLWSNGPKECLEFADYSFDEHFGKPIPSFPPREVLYDYIIGRVSKGNFKNKIKFNTRVVNTIFKNEKFEISYQDKVNNKVLTENFDYIIVSSGHFSVPFIPEYPGMKSFPGRIMHSHDFRDAEEFRNKDVIVLGSSYSAEDVALQCNKYGAKSVTIGYRHNPMGFKWPKGMKEVHYLDRLEGKKAIFKDGTEQAADVIILCTGYLH
;
A
#
# COMPACT_ATOMS: atom_id res chain seq x y z
N ALA A 1 10.89 -23.15 2.67
CA ALA A 1 11.75 -23.78 3.70
C ALA A 1 11.03 -24.97 4.35
N PHE A 2 9.88 -24.79 5.03
CA PHE A 2 9.20 -25.89 5.72
C PHE A 2 8.74 -27.00 4.78
N GLN A 3 8.18 -26.68 3.62
CA GLN A 3 7.80 -27.70 2.63
C GLN A 3 9.01 -28.54 2.19
N GLN A 4 10.15 -27.90 1.91
CA GLN A 4 11.37 -28.60 1.54
C GLN A 4 11.93 -29.49 2.67
N ALA A 5 11.71 -29.08 3.93
CA ALA A 5 12.06 -29.89 5.09
C ALA A 5 11.14 -31.12 5.22
N GLU A 6 9.84 -30.92 5.01
CA GLU A 6 8.82 -31.99 5.00
C GLU A 6 9.10 -33.04 3.90
N GLU A 7 9.41 -32.57 2.67
CA GLU A 7 9.80 -33.43 1.53
C GLU A 7 11.07 -34.25 1.83
N LYS A 8 11.97 -33.75 2.68
CA LYS A 8 13.16 -34.46 3.16
C LYS A 8 12.89 -35.33 4.39
N GLY A 9 11.63 -35.54 4.78
CA GLY A 9 11.23 -36.35 5.92
C GLY A 9 11.55 -35.73 7.28
N GLN A 10 11.85 -34.44 7.34
CA GLN A 10 12.08 -33.73 8.61
C GLN A 10 10.75 -33.38 9.27
N LYS A 11 10.71 -33.47 10.59
CA LYS A 11 9.54 -33.02 11.36
C LYS A 11 9.44 -31.49 11.26
N ILE A 12 8.32 -31.01 10.77
CA ILE A 12 8.01 -29.59 10.73
C ILE A 12 6.97 -29.24 11.79
N PRO A 13 6.94 -27.99 12.28
CA PRO A 13 5.87 -27.53 13.16
C PRO A 13 4.53 -27.50 12.40
N GLU A 14 3.44 -27.58 13.15
CA GLU A 14 2.13 -27.25 12.62
C GLU A 14 2.08 -25.74 12.31
N ILE A 15 1.63 -25.39 11.12
CA ILE A 15 1.61 -24.00 10.63
C ILE A 15 0.18 -23.62 10.29
N VAL A 16 -0.27 -22.52 10.87
CA VAL A 16 -1.54 -21.87 10.56
C VAL A 16 -1.25 -20.43 10.16
N CYS A 17 -1.83 -19.97 9.06
CA CYS A 17 -1.78 -18.58 8.60
C CYS A 17 -3.17 -17.97 8.73
N TYR A 18 -3.29 -16.85 9.44
CA TYR A 18 -4.51 -16.05 9.50
C TYR A 18 -4.42 -14.91 8.52
N GLU A 19 -5.32 -14.88 7.53
CA GLU A 19 -5.42 -13.82 6.53
C GLU A 19 -6.76 -13.10 6.67
N LYS A 20 -6.71 -11.79 6.88
CA LYS A 20 -7.91 -10.97 7.05
C LYS A 20 -8.75 -10.85 5.79
N GLN A 21 -8.12 -10.89 4.63
CA GLN A 21 -8.78 -10.79 3.33
C GLN A 21 -9.37 -12.14 2.89
N GLU A 22 -10.18 -12.11 1.87
CA GLU A 22 -10.80 -13.30 1.29
C GLU A 22 -9.86 -14.10 0.36
N ASP A 23 -8.73 -13.49 -0.01
CA ASP A 23 -7.75 -14.10 -0.89
C ASP A 23 -6.33 -13.61 -0.56
N TRP A 24 -5.34 -14.27 -1.07
CA TRP A 24 -3.94 -13.95 -0.88
C TRP A 24 -3.42 -12.88 -1.85
N GLY A 25 -2.14 -12.51 -1.72
CA GLY A 25 -1.50 -11.48 -2.54
C GLY A 25 -1.30 -10.16 -1.79
N GLY A 26 -1.96 -9.99 -0.63
CA GLY A 26 -1.79 -8.83 0.25
C GLY A 26 -1.92 -7.51 -0.51
N LEU A 27 -0.89 -6.66 -0.40
CA LEU A 27 -0.83 -5.36 -1.08
C LEU A 27 -0.93 -5.49 -2.62
N TRP A 28 -0.38 -6.55 -3.21
CA TRP A 28 -0.36 -6.75 -4.67
C TRP A 28 -1.70 -7.16 -5.25
N ASN A 29 -2.60 -7.67 -4.41
CA ASN A 29 -3.99 -7.95 -4.79
C ASN A 29 -4.78 -6.64 -4.83
N TYR A 30 -4.77 -5.97 -5.99
CA TYR A 30 -5.40 -4.67 -6.17
C TYR A 30 -6.91 -4.73 -5.93
N SER A 31 -7.41 -3.74 -5.18
CA SER A 31 -8.83 -3.45 -5.06
C SER A 31 -9.08 -1.95 -5.25
N TRP A 32 -10.13 -1.60 -5.94
CA TRP A 32 -10.61 -0.21 -6.06
C TRP A 32 -11.17 0.33 -4.74
N ARG A 33 -11.53 -0.54 -3.81
CA ARG A 33 -12.16 -0.19 -2.54
C ARG A 33 -11.23 0.60 -1.63
N THR A 34 -11.78 1.64 -1.02
CA THR A 34 -11.15 2.46 0.01
C THR A 34 -12.03 2.51 1.26
N GLY A 35 -11.55 3.11 2.35
CA GLY A 35 -12.31 3.23 3.59
C GLY A 35 -12.45 1.90 4.32
N SER A 36 -13.66 1.33 4.35
CA SER A 36 -13.95 0.06 5.05
C SER A 36 -14.40 -1.04 4.10
N ASP A 37 -14.08 -2.28 4.46
CA ASP A 37 -14.55 -3.48 3.77
C ASP A 37 -16.03 -3.81 4.13
N GLN A 38 -16.54 -4.92 3.61
CA GLN A 38 -17.91 -5.37 3.87
C GLN A 38 -18.19 -5.77 5.33
N TYR A 39 -17.16 -5.91 6.14
CA TYR A 39 -17.24 -6.24 7.55
C TYR A 39 -17.00 -5.03 8.46
N GLY A 40 -16.82 -3.84 7.88
CA GLY A 40 -16.54 -2.60 8.61
C GLY A 40 -15.07 -2.41 9.02
N ASP A 41 -14.18 -3.30 8.61
CA ASP A 41 -12.75 -3.17 8.88
C ASP A 41 -12.09 -2.17 7.91
N PRO A 42 -11.11 -1.38 8.36
CA PRO A 42 -10.33 -0.55 7.46
C PRO A 42 -9.67 -1.39 6.35
N VAL A 43 -9.80 -0.93 5.11
CA VAL A 43 -9.12 -1.53 3.96
C VAL A 43 -7.61 -1.29 4.10
N PRO A 44 -6.77 -2.33 4.21
CA PRO A 44 -5.33 -2.15 4.44
C PRO A 44 -4.56 -1.85 3.15
N ASN A 45 -5.19 -1.98 2.00
CA ASN A 45 -4.54 -1.94 0.70
C ASN A 45 -4.34 -0.50 0.20
N SER A 46 -3.09 -0.12 -0.05
CA SER A 46 -2.68 1.17 -0.62
C SER A 46 -2.28 1.07 -2.10
N MET A 47 -2.55 -0.06 -2.77
CA MET A 47 -2.23 -0.28 -4.17
C MET A 47 -3.11 0.59 -5.08
N TYR A 48 -2.55 1.06 -6.20
CA TYR A 48 -3.27 1.79 -7.23
C TYR A 48 -3.07 1.18 -8.62
N ARG A 49 -3.98 1.49 -9.50
CA ARG A 49 -4.20 0.80 -10.78
C ARG A 49 -2.95 0.72 -11.66
N TYR A 50 -2.23 1.82 -11.79
CA TYR A 50 -1.09 1.94 -12.71
C TYR A 50 0.26 2.00 -12.00
N LEU A 51 0.38 1.34 -10.83
CA LEU A 51 1.67 1.21 -10.17
C LEU A 51 2.61 0.34 -10.99
N TRP A 52 3.83 0.82 -11.17
CA TRP A 52 4.96 0.06 -11.68
C TRP A 52 5.94 -0.19 -10.53
N SER A 53 6.62 -1.32 -10.57
CA SER A 53 7.65 -1.60 -9.58
C SER A 53 8.74 -0.52 -9.63
N ASN A 54 9.11 -0.01 -8.48
CA ASN A 54 10.27 0.89 -8.31
C ASN A 54 11.57 0.13 -8.01
N GLY A 55 11.51 -1.19 -7.95
CA GLY A 55 12.65 -2.10 -7.85
C GLY A 55 12.71 -3.04 -9.05
N PRO A 56 13.92 -3.40 -9.52
CA PRO A 56 14.07 -4.34 -10.61
C PRO A 56 13.59 -5.74 -10.20
N LYS A 57 12.97 -6.48 -11.13
CA LYS A 57 12.46 -7.82 -10.90
C LYS A 57 13.54 -8.76 -10.35
N GLU A 58 14.77 -8.58 -10.78
CA GLU A 58 15.94 -9.35 -10.38
C GLU A 58 16.22 -9.26 -8.87
N CYS A 59 15.77 -8.18 -8.22
CA CYS A 59 15.85 -8.01 -6.76
C CYS A 59 14.56 -8.46 -6.03
N LEU A 60 13.54 -8.84 -6.77
CA LEU A 60 12.21 -9.24 -6.24
C LEU A 60 11.96 -10.74 -6.39
N GLU A 61 12.85 -11.46 -7.06
CA GLU A 61 12.71 -12.89 -7.29
C GLU A 61 12.80 -13.69 -5.99
N PHE A 62 11.97 -14.71 -5.89
CA PHE A 62 12.16 -15.76 -4.91
C PHE A 62 13.37 -16.61 -5.30
N ALA A 63 14.16 -17.05 -4.32
CA ALA A 63 15.40 -17.81 -4.55
C ALA A 63 15.19 -19.13 -5.32
N ASP A 64 13.98 -19.67 -5.31
CA ASP A 64 13.59 -20.94 -5.92
C ASP A 64 12.53 -20.79 -7.02
N TYR A 65 12.32 -19.54 -7.51
CA TYR A 65 11.33 -19.26 -8.54
C TYR A 65 11.60 -17.93 -9.23
N SER A 66 12.09 -17.96 -10.46
CA SER A 66 12.38 -16.76 -11.22
C SER A 66 11.17 -16.25 -12.01
N PHE A 67 11.21 -14.96 -12.41
CA PHE A 67 10.21 -14.41 -13.32
C PHE A 67 10.24 -15.10 -14.69
N ASP A 68 11.44 -15.37 -15.20
CA ASP A 68 11.62 -16.00 -16.52
C ASP A 68 11.05 -17.44 -16.51
N GLU A 69 11.23 -18.17 -15.40
CA GLU A 69 10.58 -19.48 -15.20
C GLU A 69 9.07 -19.37 -15.18
N HIS A 70 8.53 -18.38 -14.48
CA HIS A 70 7.09 -18.18 -14.35
C HIS A 70 6.43 -17.85 -15.70
N PHE A 71 6.98 -16.88 -16.43
CA PHE A 71 6.41 -16.39 -17.69
C PHE A 71 6.87 -17.15 -18.93
N GLY A 72 7.86 -18.05 -18.82
CA GLY A 72 8.44 -18.77 -19.94
C GLY A 72 9.16 -17.89 -20.97
N LYS A 73 9.43 -16.63 -20.60
CA LYS A 73 10.12 -15.63 -21.44
C LYS A 73 10.68 -14.49 -20.58
N PRO A 74 11.73 -13.81 -21.04
CA PRO A 74 12.20 -12.59 -20.39
C PRO A 74 11.11 -11.50 -20.38
N ILE A 75 11.03 -10.77 -19.27
CA ILE A 75 10.16 -9.61 -19.09
C ILE A 75 11.00 -8.39 -18.67
N PRO A 76 10.50 -7.15 -18.84
CA PRO A 76 11.20 -5.95 -18.39
C PRO A 76 11.53 -5.97 -16.89
N SER A 77 12.69 -5.38 -16.52
CA SER A 77 13.16 -5.37 -15.12
C SER A 77 12.22 -4.63 -14.17
N PHE A 78 11.51 -3.63 -14.64
CA PHE A 78 10.52 -2.90 -13.83
C PHE A 78 9.11 -3.23 -14.31
N PRO A 79 8.49 -4.29 -13.80
CA PRO A 79 7.16 -4.72 -14.26
C PRO A 79 6.02 -3.92 -13.62
N PRO A 80 4.86 -3.83 -14.27
CA PRO A 80 3.66 -3.30 -13.67
C PRO A 80 3.14 -4.23 -12.56
N ARG A 81 2.31 -3.71 -11.65
CA ARG A 81 1.81 -4.42 -10.47
C ARG A 81 1.13 -5.75 -10.79
N GLU A 82 0.38 -5.83 -11.88
CA GLU A 82 -0.33 -7.05 -12.29
C GLU A 82 0.62 -8.21 -12.63
N VAL A 83 1.78 -7.90 -13.18
CA VAL A 83 2.85 -8.89 -13.45
C VAL A 83 3.44 -9.41 -12.15
N LEU A 84 3.66 -8.52 -11.18
CA LEU A 84 4.12 -8.91 -9.84
C LEU A 84 3.08 -9.74 -9.09
N TYR A 85 1.83 -9.35 -9.18
CA TYR A 85 0.74 -10.12 -8.57
C TYR A 85 0.66 -11.54 -9.16
N ASP A 86 0.67 -11.66 -10.50
CA ASP A 86 0.63 -12.95 -11.19
C ASP A 86 1.84 -13.83 -10.81
N TYR A 87 3.02 -13.25 -10.75
CA TYR A 87 4.23 -13.94 -10.30
C TYR A 87 4.12 -14.45 -8.85
N ILE A 88 3.62 -13.63 -7.92
CA ILE A 88 3.42 -14.02 -6.52
C ILE A 88 2.40 -15.17 -6.44
N ILE A 89 1.29 -15.07 -7.16
CA ILE A 89 0.26 -16.12 -7.20
C ILE A 89 0.83 -17.41 -7.80
N GLY A 90 1.62 -17.32 -8.87
CA GLY A 90 2.32 -18.45 -9.46
C GLY A 90 3.23 -19.18 -8.46
N ARG A 91 4.03 -18.40 -7.71
CA ARG A 91 4.91 -18.96 -6.68
C ARG A 91 4.15 -19.64 -5.55
N VAL A 92 3.10 -19.02 -5.06
CA VAL A 92 2.29 -19.58 -3.97
C VAL A 92 1.53 -20.82 -4.42
N SER A 93 1.07 -20.86 -5.66
CA SER A 93 0.35 -21.99 -6.25
C SER A 93 1.22 -23.24 -6.45
N LYS A 94 2.54 -23.07 -6.62
CA LYS A 94 3.50 -24.19 -6.66
C LYS A 94 3.63 -24.90 -5.31
N GLY A 95 3.31 -24.21 -4.20
CA GLY A 95 3.36 -24.78 -2.86
C GLY A 95 2.00 -25.27 -2.39
N ASN A 96 1.97 -26.32 -1.59
CA ASN A 96 0.73 -26.82 -0.99
C ASN A 96 0.39 -26.07 0.31
N PHE A 97 0.28 -24.71 0.22
CA PHE A 97 0.08 -23.88 1.43
C PHE A 97 -1.36 -23.44 1.62
N LYS A 98 -2.19 -23.48 0.58
CA LYS A 98 -3.52 -22.87 0.60
C LYS A 98 -4.39 -23.44 1.72
N ASN A 99 -4.26 -24.72 2.02
CA ASN A 99 -4.96 -25.39 3.10
C ASN A 99 -4.50 -24.98 4.50
N LYS A 100 -3.36 -24.30 4.62
CA LYS A 100 -2.81 -23.78 5.90
C LYS A 100 -3.26 -22.34 6.15
N ILE A 101 -3.99 -21.70 5.21
CA ILE A 101 -4.44 -20.33 5.31
C ILE A 101 -5.93 -20.31 5.68
N LYS A 102 -6.23 -19.66 6.78
CA LYS A 102 -7.60 -19.33 7.18
C LYS A 102 -7.91 -17.92 6.70
N PHE A 103 -8.57 -17.81 5.54
CA PHE A 103 -9.02 -16.54 4.98
C PHE A 103 -10.19 -15.97 5.77
N ASN A 104 -10.50 -14.68 5.55
CA ASN A 104 -11.54 -13.95 6.28
C ASN A 104 -11.37 -14.06 7.80
N THR A 105 -10.13 -14.17 8.26
CA THR A 105 -9.79 -14.40 9.66
C THR A 105 -8.90 -13.27 10.17
N ARG A 106 -9.47 -12.39 10.98
CA ARG A 106 -8.77 -11.24 11.55
C ARG A 106 -8.19 -11.59 12.92
N VAL A 107 -6.89 -11.48 13.10
CA VAL A 107 -6.27 -11.49 14.43
C VAL A 107 -6.66 -10.20 15.15
N VAL A 108 -7.27 -10.32 16.32
CA VAL A 108 -7.76 -9.18 17.11
C VAL A 108 -6.89 -8.88 18.31
N ASN A 109 -6.22 -9.90 18.85
CA ASN A 109 -5.30 -9.73 19.98
C ASN A 109 -4.25 -10.83 20.03
N THR A 110 -3.11 -10.52 20.60
CA THR A 110 -2.01 -11.46 20.84
C THR A 110 -1.39 -11.17 22.19
N ILE A 111 -1.34 -12.17 23.07
CA ILE A 111 -0.75 -12.07 24.41
C ILE A 111 0.27 -13.19 24.60
N PHE A 112 1.46 -12.84 25.05
CA PHE A 112 2.45 -13.84 25.48
C PHE A 112 2.26 -14.13 26.98
N LYS A 113 1.90 -15.38 27.30
CA LYS A 113 1.75 -15.87 28.67
C LYS A 113 2.05 -17.36 28.77
N ASN A 114 2.58 -17.79 29.91
CA ASN A 114 2.90 -19.20 30.13
C ASN A 114 3.74 -19.83 29.01
N GLU A 115 4.75 -19.07 28.55
CA GLU A 115 5.68 -19.45 27.46
C GLU A 115 5.03 -19.73 26.11
N LYS A 116 3.77 -19.28 25.89
CA LYS A 116 3.03 -19.41 24.63
C LYS A 116 2.39 -18.10 24.22
N PHE A 117 2.15 -17.96 22.91
CA PHE A 117 1.34 -16.89 22.32
C PHE A 117 -0.12 -17.33 22.30
N GLU A 118 -0.95 -16.65 23.07
CA GLU A 118 -2.40 -16.77 22.97
C GLU A 118 -2.89 -15.80 21.90
N ILE A 119 -3.45 -16.33 20.81
CA ILE A 119 -3.94 -15.57 19.66
C ILE A 119 -5.46 -15.58 19.68
N SER A 120 -6.07 -14.41 19.84
CA SER A 120 -7.52 -14.24 19.64
C SER A 120 -7.76 -13.77 18.22
N TYR A 121 -8.61 -14.47 17.49
CA TYR A 121 -8.95 -14.15 16.11
C TYR A 121 -10.45 -14.22 15.88
N GLN A 122 -10.93 -13.42 14.93
CA GLN A 122 -12.33 -13.40 14.51
C GLN A 122 -12.47 -14.07 13.16
N ASP A 123 -13.29 -15.11 13.09
CA ASP A 123 -13.87 -15.58 11.83
C ASP A 123 -14.91 -14.55 11.39
N LYS A 124 -14.60 -13.79 10.35
CA LYS A 124 -15.43 -12.68 9.86
C LYS A 124 -16.73 -13.16 9.20
N VAL A 125 -16.72 -14.38 8.63
CA VAL A 125 -17.89 -14.95 7.95
C VAL A 125 -18.95 -15.36 8.97
N ASN A 126 -18.53 -16.04 10.04
CA ASN A 126 -19.43 -16.52 11.09
C ASN A 126 -19.57 -15.55 12.26
N ASN A 127 -18.81 -14.46 12.25
CA ASN A 127 -18.74 -13.45 13.31
C ASN A 127 -18.43 -14.07 14.70
N LYS A 128 -17.49 -15.03 14.73
CA LYS A 128 -17.07 -15.71 15.96
C LYS A 128 -15.66 -15.34 16.34
N VAL A 129 -15.45 -15.04 17.61
CA VAL A 129 -14.10 -14.85 18.16
C VAL A 129 -13.66 -16.17 18.81
N LEU A 130 -12.49 -16.62 18.42
CA LEU A 130 -11.85 -17.87 18.88
C LEU A 130 -10.47 -17.55 19.42
N THR A 131 -9.92 -18.47 20.23
CA THR A 131 -8.58 -18.32 20.79
C THR A 131 -7.81 -19.63 20.65
N GLU A 132 -6.57 -19.54 20.17
CA GLU A 132 -5.64 -20.65 20.02
C GLU A 132 -4.27 -20.28 20.61
N ASN A 133 -3.49 -21.30 21.05
CA ASN A 133 -2.16 -21.11 21.61
C ASN A 133 -1.08 -21.63 20.66
N PHE A 134 0.00 -20.87 20.52
CA PHE A 134 1.14 -21.20 19.65
C PHE A 134 2.46 -21.02 20.40
N ASP A 135 3.46 -21.79 19.99
CA ASP A 135 4.82 -21.67 20.51
C ASP A 135 5.57 -20.49 19.86
N TYR A 136 5.24 -20.18 18.61
CA TYR A 136 5.88 -19.13 17.82
C TYR A 136 4.84 -18.32 17.05
N ILE A 137 5.15 -17.05 16.77
CA ILE A 137 4.37 -16.17 15.93
C ILE A 137 5.26 -15.47 14.93
N ILE A 138 4.81 -15.37 13.68
CA ILE A 138 5.40 -14.53 12.64
C ILE A 138 4.39 -13.47 12.25
N VAL A 139 4.72 -12.21 12.51
CA VAL A 139 3.87 -11.07 12.17
C VAL A 139 4.23 -10.60 10.76
N SER A 140 3.29 -10.75 9.82
CA SER A 140 3.45 -10.40 8.41
C SER A 140 2.32 -9.49 7.91
N SER A 141 1.80 -8.63 8.80
CA SER A 141 0.63 -7.77 8.55
C SER A 141 0.89 -6.59 7.60
N GLY A 142 2.14 -6.37 7.21
CA GLY A 142 2.55 -5.19 6.44
C GLY A 142 2.65 -3.92 7.30
N HIS A 143 3.08 -2.81 6.70
CA HIS A 143 3.31 -1.56 7.42
C HIS A 143 2.76 -0.32 6.71
N PHE A 144 2.05 -0.47 5.60
CA PHE A 144 1.44 0.63 4.84
C PHE A 144 -0.09 0.67 4.99
N SER A 145 -0.61 0.45 6.21
CA SER A 145 -2.05 0.35 6.45
C SER A 145 -2.64 1.50 7.24
N VAL A 146 -1.85 2.20 8.07
CA VAL A 146 -2.34 3.30 8.92
C VAL A 146 -1.74 4.62 8.43
N PRO A 147 -2.48 5.46 7.67
CA PRO A 147 -1.99 6.72 7.13
C PRO A 147 -1.58 7.71 8.23
N PHE A 148 -0.46 8.39 8.04
CA PHE A 148 -0.13 9.59 8.83
C PHE A 148 -0.76 10.82 8.19
N ILE A 149 -1.75 11.41 8.84
CA ILE A 149 -2.49 12.57 8.34
C ILE A 149 -2.14 13.79 9.22
N PRO A 150 -1.25 14.69 8.73
CA PRO A 150 -0.94 15.92 9.44
C PRO A 150 -2.11 16.90 9.38
N GLU A 151 -2.23 17.76 10.38
CA GLU A 151 -3.21 18.83 10.37
C GLU A 151 -2.59 20.14 9.87
N TYR A 152 -3.32 20.85 9.02
CA TYR A 152 -2.97 22.19 8.54
C TYR A 152 -4.09 23.18 8.84
N PRO A 153 -3.76 24.45 9.15
CA PRO A 153 -4.78 25.50 9.28
C PRO A 153 -5.62 25.59 8.01
N GLY A 154 -6.95 25.66 8.16
CA GLY A 154 -7.89 25.74 7.06
C GLY A 154 -8.27 24.41 6.41
N MET A 155 -7.66 23.28 6.81
CA MET A 155 -7.93 21.96 6.22
C MET A 155 -9.40 21.55 6.35
N LYS A 156 -10.03 21.80 7.49
CA LYS A 156 -11.44 21.45 7.75
C LYS A 156 -12.45 22.25 6.92
N SER A 157 -12.06 23.45 6.49
CA SER A 157 -12.90 24.34 5.67
C SER A 157 -12.54 24.32 4.19
N PHE A 158 -11.59 23.50 3.79
CA PHE A 158 -11.18 23.37 2.39
C PHE A 158 -12.34 22.80 1.55
N PRO A 159 -12.80 23.50 0.50
CA PRO A 159 -13.98 23.07 -0.25
C PRO A 159 -13.66 21.99 -1.31
N GLY A 160 -12.39 21.67 -1.51
CA GLY A 160 -11.94 20.62 -2.41
C GLY A 160 -11.82 19.27 -1.73
N ARG A 161 -11.19 18.31 -2.39
CA ARG A 161 -10.94 16.97 -1.84
C ARG A 161 -9.57 16.90 -1.18
N ILE A 162 -9.52 16.37 0.03
CA ILE A 162 -8.28 15.98 0.71
C ILE A 162 -8.30 14.46 0.87
N MET A 163 -7.21 13.81 0.49
CA MET A 163 -7.04 12.37 0.67
C MET A 163 -5.60 12.02 0.98
N HIS A 164 -5.39 10.88 1.63
CA HIS A 164 -4.05 10.29 1.75
C HIS A 164 -3.75 9.41 0.53
N SER A 165 -2.48 9.28 0.16
CA SER A 165 -2.03 8.39 -0.94
C SER A 165 -2.41 6.92 -0.72
N HIS A 166 -2.68 6.51 0.51
CA HIS A 166 -3.27 5.22 0.84
C HIS A 166 -4.57 4.95 0.07
N ASP A 167 -5.41 5.97 -0.11
CA ASP A 167 -6.70 5.85 -0.80
C ASP A 167 -6.64 6.24 -2.27
N PHE A 168 -5.46 6.60 -2.77
CA PHE A 168 -5.26 6.82 -4.20
C PHE A 168 -5.42 5.51 -4.96
N ARG A 169 -6.27 5.49 -5.99
CA ARG A 169 -6.54 4.29 -6.81
C ARG A 169 -6.26 4.52 -8.28
N ASP A 170 -6.58 5.70 -8.79
CA ASP A 170 -6.46 6.05 -10.19
C ASP A 170 -6.28 7.56 -10.36
N ALA A 171 -5.40 7.98 -11.23
CA ALA A 171 -5.15 9.39 -11.51
C ALA A 171 -6.14 10.01 -12.51
N GLU A 172 -6.92 9.21 -13.22
CA GLU A 172 -7.89 9.72 -14.21
C GLU A 172 -8.98 10.59 -13.58
N GLU A 173 -9.30 10.35 -12.30
CA GLU A 173 -10.27 11.14 -11.54
C GLU A 173 -9.84 12.59 -11.32
N PHE A 174 -8.55 12.90 -11.49
CA PHE A 174 -7.98 14.25 -11.31
C PHE A 174 -7.78 15.02 -12.61
N ARG A 175 -8.30 14.52 -13.72
CA ARG A 175 -8.26 15.20 -15.01
C ARG A 175 -8.82 16.63 -14.92
N ASN A 176 -8.09 17.60 -15.49
CA ASN A 176 -8.42 19.04 -15.45
C ASN A 176 -8.49 19.67 -14.05
N LYS A 177 -7.92 19.03 -13.02
CA LYS A 177 -7.85 19.54 -11.64
C LYS A 177 -6.50 20.19 -11.36
N ASP A 178 -6.51 21.19 -10.48
CA ASP A 178 -5.30 21.71 -9.84
C ASP A 178 -5.01 20.81 -8.62
N VAL A 179 -3.95 19.99 -8.71
CA VAL A 179 -3.59 18.98 -7.72
C VAL A 179 -2.37 19.42 -6.92
N ILE A 180 -2.45 19.30 -5.60
CA ILE A 180 -1.31 19.47 -4.69
C ILE A 180 -0.97 18.10 -4.10
N VAL A 181 0.29 17.72 -4.18
CA VAL A 181 0.84 16.51 -3.57
C VAL A 181 1.78 16.91 -2.44
N LEU A 182 1.51 16.49 -1.22
CA LEU A 182 2.33 16.83 -0.05
C LEU A 182 3.23 15.67 0.34
N GLY A 183 4.52 15.82 0.12
CA GLY A 183 5.56 14.83 0.35
C GLY A 183 6.68 14.94 -0.69
N SER A 184 7.83 14.33 -0.42
CA SER A 184 9.00 14.34 -1.32
C SER A 184 9.74 13.00 -1.31
N SER A 185 9.00 11.89 -1.36
CA SER A 185 9.52 10.55 -1.47
C SER A 185 8.81 9.80 -2.59
N TYR A 186 9.13 8.52 -2.81
CA TYR A 186 8.62 7.69 -3.91
C TYR A 186 7.10 7.77 -4.14
N SER A 187 6.29 7.79 -3.08
CA SER A 187 4.84 7.93 -3.24
C SER A 187 4.45 9.29 -3.84
N ALA A 188 5.11 10.37 -3.42
CA ALA A 188 4.82 11.70 -3.93
C ALA A 188 5.25 11.84 -5.39
N GLU A 189 6.43 11.30 -5.72
CA GLU A 189 6.94 11.27 -7.09
C GLU A 189 5.96 10.57 -8.04
N ASP A 190 5.62 9.31 -7.73
CA ASP A 190 4.80 8.51 -8.64
C ASP A 190 3.37 9.02 -8.75
N VAL A 191 2.73 9.35 -7.63
CA VAL A 191 1.37 9.93 -7.64
C VAL A 191 1.32 11.24 -8.41
N ALA A 192 2.31 12.13 -8.23
CA ALA A 192 2.38 13.39 -8.95
C ALA A 192 2.58 13.19 -10.46
N LEU A 193 3.48 12.29 -10.85
CA LEU A 193 3.72 11.95 -12.26
C LEU A 193 2.48 11.33 -12.89
N GLN A 194 1.76 10.45 -12.19
CA GLN A 194 0.52 9.88 -12.70
C GLN A 194 -0.57 10.93 -12.85
N CYS A 195 -0.76 11.83 -11.88
CA CYS A 195 -1.71 12.93 -12.01
C CYS A 195 -1.41 13.78 -13.26
N ASN A 196 -0.15 14.14 -13.49
CA ASN A 196 0.25 14.90 -14.68
C ASN A 196 0.02 14.09 -15.97
N LYS A 197 0.43 12.83 -16.00
CA LYS A 197 0.29 11.91 -17.15
C LYS A 197 -1.18 11.73 -17.56
N TYR A 198 -2.09 11.63 -16.59
CA TYR A 198 -3.52 11.42 -16.84
C TYR A 198 -4.33 12.71 -16.96
N GLY A 199 -3.64 13.86 -17.07
CA GLY A 199 -4.25 15.11 -17.51
C GLY A 199 -4.73 16.03 -16.41
N ALA A 200 -4.13 16.00 -15.23
CA ALA A 200 -4.29 17.09 -14.26
C ALA A 200 -3.89 18.42 -14.92
N LYS A 201 -4.61 19.49 -14.60
CA LYS A 201 -4.35 20.82 -15.14
C LYS A 201 -3.02 21.39 -14.65
N SER A 202 -2.72 21.17 -13.37
CA SER A 202 -1.42 21.46 -12.75
C SER A 202 -1.15 20.50 -11.61
N VAL A 203 0.14 20.24 -11.34
CA VAL A 203 0.57 19.44 -10.18
C VAL A 203 1.64 20.21 -9.42
N THR A 204 1.38 20.53 -8.17
CA THR A 204 2.32 21.21 -7.27
C THR A 204 2.73 20.26 -6.16
N ILE A 205 4.04 20.02 -5.99
CA ILE A 205 4.58 19.11 -5.01
C ILE A 205 5.17 19.91 -3.86
N GLY A 206 4.62 19.72 -2.66
CA GLY A 206 5.10 20.39 -1.44
C GLY A 206 6.12 19.53 -0.70
N TYR A 207 7.38 19.97 -0.64
CA TYR A 207 8.44 19.26 0.09
C TYR A 207 8.67 19.88 1.48
N ARG A 208 9.05 19.04 2.46
CA ARG A 208 9.27 19.47 3.84
C ARG A 208 10.70 19.97 4.10
N HIS A 209 11.70 19.23 3.68
CA HIS A 209 13.11 19.52 3.95
C HIS A 209 13.86 19.87 2.68
N ASN A 210 13.89 18.98 1.72
CA ASN A 210 14.59 19.16 0.46
C ASN A 210 13.66 18.82 -0.71
N PRO A 211 13.75 19.56 -1.82
CA PRO A 211 13.11 19.16 -3.06
C PRO A 211 13.71 17.85 -3.57
N MET A 212 12.95 17.10 -4.35
CA MET A 212 13.47 15.92 -5.04
C MET A 212 14.48 16.30 -6.13
N GLY A 213 14.37 17.52 -6.64
CA GLY A 213 15.35 18.08 -7.58
C GLY A 213 15.28 17.48 -8.98
N PHE A 214 14.16 16.84 -9.33
CA PHE A 214 13.98 16.28 -10.67
C PHE A 214 13.65 17.37 -11.70
N LYS A 215 13.99 17.09 -12.96
CA LYS A 215 13.50 17.87 -14.07
C LYS A 215 12.05 17.45 -14.39
N TRP A 216 11.11 18.11 -13.75
CA TRP A 216 9.70 17.79 -13.88
C TRP A 216 9.14 18.10 -15.28
N PRO A 217 8.14 17.32 -15.74
CA PRO A 217 7.37 17.63 -16.93
C PRO A 217 6.65 19.00 -16.85
N LYS A 218 6.25 19.52 -18.01
CA LYS A 218 5.45 20.74 -18.08
C LYS A 218 4.16 20.59 -17.25
N GLY A 219 3.83 21.62 -16.49
CA GLY A 219 2.64 21.64 -15.61
C GLY A 219 2.91 21.13 -14.18
N MET A 220 4.15 20.70 -13.90
CA MET A 220 4.57 20.28 -12.56
C MET A 220 5.63 21.24 -11.99
N LYS A 221 5.59 21.42 -10.68
CA LYS A 221 6.61 22.19 -9.93
C LYS A 221 6.73 21.72 -8.50
N GLU A 222 7.89 21.93 -7.90
CA GLU A 222 8.12 21.78 -6.47
C GLU A 222 8.07 23.14 -5.77
N VAL A 223 7.49 23.16 -4.57
CA VAL A 223 7.43 24.32 -3.68
C VAL A 223 7.73 23.89 -2.25
N HIS A 224 8.01 24.85 -1.38
CA HIS A 224 8.22 24.54 0.03
C HIS A 224 6.93 24.00 0.68
N TYR A 225 7.00 23.56 1.90
CA TYR A 225 5.94 22.91 2.67
C TYR A 225 4.66 23.78 2.80
N LEU A 226 3.50 23.11 2.78
CA LEU A 226 2.22 23.79 3.00
C LEU A 226 2.19 24.47 4.36
N ASP A 227 1.81 25.74 4.39
CA ASP A 227 1.58 26.51 5.60
C ASP A 227 0.12 26.43 6.02
N ARG A 228 -0.79 26.82 5.14
CA ARG A 228 -2.23 26.84 5.40
C ARG A 228 -3.07 26.81 4.13
N LEU A 229 -4.37 26.63 4.32
CA LEU A 229 -5.38 26.68 3.27
C LEU A 229 -6.34 27.86 3.53
N GLU A 230 -6.64 28.64 2.49
CA GLU A 230 -7.61 29.71 2.51
C GLU A 230 -8.61 29.51 1.34
N GLY A 231 -9.79 28.97 1.64
CA GLY A 231 -10.74 28.55 0.61
C GLY A 231 -10.10 27.52 -0.32
N LYS A 232 -10.10 27.79 -1.63
CA LYS A 232 -9.43 26.96 -2.66
C LYS A 232 -7.94 27.29 -2.86
N LYS A 233 -7.35 28.10 -2.01
CA LYS A 233 -5.96 28.52 -2.14
C LYS A 233 -5.10 27.81 -1.11
N ALA A 234 -4.03 27.19 -1.57
CA ALA A 234 -2.94 26.69 -0.72
C ALA A 234 -1.83 27.73 -0.65
N ILE A 235 -1.37 28.03 0.52
CA ILE A 235 -0.29 28.97 0.81
C ILE A 235 0.88 28.17 1.39
N PHE A 236 2.05 28.32 0.81
CA PHE A 236 3.24 27.58 1.17
C PHE A 236 4.20 28.47 1.99
N LYS A 237 5.12 27.86 2.74
CA LYS A 237 6.04 28.57 3.63
C LYS A 237 7.04 29.51 2.96
N ASP A 238 7.24 29.33 1.67
CA ASP A 238 8.04 30.25 0.84
C ASP A 238 7.25 31.44 0.28
N GLY A 239 5.97 31.58 0.68
CA GLY A 239 5.06 32.60 0.18
C GLY A 239 4.40 32.28 -1.16
N THR A 240 4.72 31.14 -1.77
CA THR A 240 4.04 30.69 -3.00
C THR A 240 2.56 30.42 -2.72
N GLU A 241 1.70 30.82 -3.63
CA GLU A 241 0.27 30.54 -3.61
C GLU A 241 -0.13 29.70 -4.80
N GLN A 242 -1.02 28.74 -4.60
CA GLN A 242 -1.53 27.88 -5.67
C GLN A 242 -3.01 27.55 -5.45
N ALA A 243 -3.80 27.65 -6.51
CA ALA A 243 -5.16 27.11 -6.50
C ALA A 243 -5.12 25.58 -6.30
N ALA A 244 -6.06 25.04 -5.55
CA ALA A 244 -6.17 23.61 -5.31
C ALA A 244 -7.64 23.16 -5.46
N ASP A 245 -7.86 22.14 -6.25
CA ASP A 245 -9.09 21.36 -6.27
C ASP A 245 -8.93 20.08 -5.42
N VAL A 246 -7.70 19.54 -5.38
CA VAL A 246 -7.37 18.29 -4.70
C VAL A 246 -6.04 18.41 -3.99
N ILE A 247 -5.98 17.86 -2.77
CA ILE A 247 -4.75 17.70 -2.00
C ILE A 247 -4.55 16.21 -1.70
N ILE A 248 -3.42 15.67 -2.11
CA ILE A 248 -3.03 14.28 -1.86
C ILE A 248 -1.88 14.27 -0.87
N LEU A 249 -2.12 13.68 0.29
CA LEU A 249 -1.14 13.56 1.37
C LEU A 249 -0.27 12.31 1.12
N CYS A 250 0.95 12.50 0.65
CA CYS A 250 1.98 11.47 0.55
C CYS A 250 2.91 11.56 1.77
N THR A 251 2.31 11.55 2.95
CA THR A 251 2.96 11.90 4.22
C THR A 251 3.42 10.68 5.03
N GLY A 252 3.31 9.48 4.46
CA GLY A 252 3.76 8.24 5.08
C GLY A 252 2.72 7.61 6.01
N TYR A 253 3.18 6.68 6.84
CA TYR A 253 2.34 5.81 7.66
C TYR A 253 2.80 5.80 9.10
N LEU A 254 1.89 5.46 10.02
CA LEU A 254 2.19 5.18 11.43
C LEU A 254 2.60 3.71 11.58
N HIS A 255 3.60 3.45 12.46
CA HIS A 255 4.17 2.13 12.75
C HIS A 255 4.08 1.83 14.23
#